data_f721aeba216ac7ccb67dbe9ae718e905
#
_entry.id   f721aeba216ac7ccb67dbe9ae718e905
#
_cell.length_a   1.000
_cell.length_b   1.000
_cell.length_c   1.000
_cell.angle_alpha   90.00
_cell.angle_beta   90.00
_cell.angle_gamma   90.00
#
_symmetry.space_group_name_H-M   'P 1'
#
loop_
_entity.id
_entity.type
_entity.pdbx_description
1 polymer ?
#
loop_
_entity_poly.entity_id
_entity_poly.type
_entity_poly.pdbx_seq_one_letter_code
_entity_poly.pdbx_strand_id
1 'polypeptide(L)'
;MRNLIEFASKPLRERIKAYKNVHKGESCYLFGDGVSIKYFDLNHFKDKISIPCGFLLFHNDFNVLNVPYALLIETYYFYPFTRLNRNATPPRKISLNKIQQQYRHEISKNEKIEFFINLSNYPVLFKKNIFYVYKDIPDDSLKNDFISNKFNCY
;
A
#
# COMPACT_ATOMS: atom_id res chain seq x y z
N MET A 1 0.28 -16.61 20.96
CA MET A 1 0.91 -15.79 19.91
C MET A 1 -0.08 -14.81 19.27
N ARG A 2 -1.30 -15.21 18.89
CA ARG A 2 -2.35 -14.32 18.33
C ARG A 2 -2.63 -13.07 19.18
N ASN A 3 -2.85 -13.23 20.48
CA ASN A 3 -3.17 -12.12 21.39
C ASN A 3 -2.05 -11.05 21.46
N LEU A 4 -0.80 -11.46 21.28
CA LEU A 4 0.34 -10.54 21.28
C LEU A 4 0.38 -9.68 20.02
N ILE A 5 0.10 -10.27 18.85
CA ILE A 5 0.04 -9.54 17.57
C ILE A 5 -1.15 -8.58 17.57
N GLU A 6 -2.30 -9.00 18.09
CA GLU A 6 -3.48 -8.16 18.24
C GLU A 6 -3.20 -6.95 19.13
N PHE A 7 -2.57 -7.19 20.26
CA PHE A 7 -2.21 -6.12 21.21
C PHE A 7 -1.20 -5.16 20.60
N ALA A 8 -0.12 -5.67 20.01
CA ALA A 8 0.93 -4.86 19.42
C ALA A 8 0.46 -4.06 18.18
N SER A 9 -0.47 -4.58 17.39
CA SER A 9 -1.00 -3.90 16.20
C SER A 9 -2.15 -2.93 16.49
N LYS A 10 -2.72 -2.95 17.69
CA LYS A 10 -3.87 -2.11 18.07
C LYS A 10 -3.61 -0.61 17.83
N PRO A 11 -2.51 -0.01 18.29
CA PRO A 11 -2.24 1.41 18.05
C PRO A 11 -2.15 1.78 16.57
N LEU A 12 -1.61 0.88 15.74
CA LEU A 12 -1.48 1.08 14.30
C LEU A 12 -2.84 1.06 13.61
N ARG A 13 -3.74 0.18 14.05
CA ARG A 13 -5.10 0.05 13.51
C ARG A 13 -6.03 1.18 13.95
N GLU A 14 -5.87 1.67 15.18
CA GLU A 14 -6.68 2.80 15.66
C GLU A 14 -6.51 4.05 14.80
N ARG A 15 -5.32 4.28 14.24
CA ARG A 15 -5.06 5.39 13.34
C ARG A 15 -5.93 5.35 12.08
N ILE A 16 -6.30 4.16 11.59
CA ILE A 16 -7.12 3.99 10.38
C ILE A 16 -8.57 4.37 10.65
N LYS A 17 -9.05 4.24 11.88
CA LYS A 17 -10.44 4.60 12.22
C LYS A 17 -10.77 6.06 11.95
N ALA A 18 -9.78 6.94 11.94
CA ALA A 18 -9.96 8.36 11.63
C ALA A 18 -10.47 8.59 10.20
N TYR A 19 -10.25 7.63 9.28
CA TYR A 19 -10.69 7.74 7.88
C TYR A 19 -12.12 7.27 7.64
N LYS A 20 -12.77 6.71 8.66
CA LYS A 20 -14.15 6.25 8.52
C LYS A 20 -15.06 7.42 8.14
N ASN A 21 -15.73 7.32 7.00
CA ASN A 21 -16.70 8.30 6.48
C ASN A 21 -16.12 9.68 6.12
N VAL A 22 -14.80 9.87 6.08
CA VAL A 22 -14.19 11.17 5.71
C VAL A 22 -14.64 11.62 4.33
N HIS A 23 -14.78 10.69 3.38
CA HIS A 23 -15.20 10.96 2.00
C HIS A 23 -16.61 10.42 1.70
N LYS A 24 -17.50 10.41 2.70
CA LYS A 24 -18.87 9.91 2.50
C LYS A 24 -19.61 10.74 1.45
N GLY A 25 -20.04 10.09 0.37
CA GLY A 25 -20.75 10.73 -0.76
C GLY A 25 -19.84 11.30 -1.84
N GLU A 26 -18.52 11.24 -1.66
CA GLU A 26 -17.56 11.62 -2.69
C GLU A 26 -17.22 10.43 -3.60
N SER A 27 -16.86 10.73 -4.85
CA SER A 27 -16.36 9.74 -5.81
C SER A 27 -14.85 9.79 -5.86
N CYS A 28 -14.21 8.63 -5.97
CA CYS A 28 -12.77 8.51 -6.20
C CYS A 28 -12.47 7.58 -7.37
N TYR A 29 -11.27 7.73 -7.94
CA TYR A 29 -10.74 6.85 -8.97
C TYR A 29 -9.63 5.99 -8.38
N LEU A 30 -9.79 4.68 -8.48
CA LEU A 30 -8.78 3.71 -8.07
C LEU A 30 -7.98 3.28 -9.31
N PHE A 31 -6.68 3.53 -9.31
CA PHE A 31 -5.79 3.19 -10.39
C PHE A 31 -4.99 1.93 -10.04
N GLY A 32 -5.20 0.86 -10.83
CA GLY A 32 -4.44 -0.39 -10.69
C GLY A 32 -3.05 -0.34 -11.35
N ASP A 33 -2.28 -1.41 -11.18
CA ASP A 33 -0.90 -1.56 -11.65
C ASP A 33 -0.75 -2.03 -13.11
N GLY A 34 -1.81 -1.98 -13.91
CA GLY A 34 -1.76 -2.41 -15.30
C GLY A 34 -0.73 -1.63 -16.13
N VAL A 35 0.03 -2.33 -16.98
CA VAL A 35 1.04 -1.71 -17.86
C VAL A 35 0.43 -0.63 -18.76
N SER A 36 -0.85 -0.74 -19.08
CA SER A 36 -1.60 0.23 -19.89
C SER A 36 -1.67 1.62 -19.28
N ILE A 37 -1.48 1.76 -17.95
CA ILE A 37 -1.56 3.05 -17.27
C ILE A 37 -0.59 4.07 -17.84
N LYS A 38 0.57 3.65 -18.31
CA LYS A 38 1.59 4.52 -18.91
C LYS A 38 1.15 5.23 -20.20
N TYR A 39 0.05 4.76 -20.82
CA TYR A 39 -0.52 5.35 -22.03
C TYR A 39 -1.77 6.20 -21.74
N PHE A 40 -2.16 6.30 -20.48
CA PHE A 40 -3.34 7.07 -20.10
C PHE A 40 -2.99 8.54 -19.95
N ASP A 41 -3.85 9.41 -20.48
CA ASP A 41 -3.79 10.83 -20.19
C ASP A 41 -4.39 11.10 -18.80
N LEU A 42 -3.54 11.31 -17.82
CA LEU A 42 -3.97 11.55 -16.43
C LEU A 42 -4.63 12.90 -16.22
N ASN A 43 -4.52 13.84 -17.17
CA ASN A 43 -5.17 15.15 -17.07
C ASN A 43 -6.69 15.05 -16.97
N HIS A 44 -7.31 14.00 -17.50
CA HIS A 44 -8.74 13.75 -17.34
C HIS A 44 -9.20 13.57 -15.89
N PHE A 45 -8.27 13.32 -14.98
CA PHE A 45 -8.54 13.01 -13.57
C PHE A 45 -8.00 14.05 -12.58
N LYS A 46 -7.42 15.15 -13.04
CA LYS A 46 -6.72 16.16 -12.23
C LYS A 46 -7.55 16.71 -11.05
N ASP A 47 -8.87 16.85 -11.25
CA ASP A 47 -9.78 17.43 -10.27
C ASP A 47 -10.52 16.35 -9.44
N LYS A 48 -10.08 15.09 -9.56
CA LYS A 48 -10.74 13.96 -8.92
C LYS A 48 -9.83 13.34 -7.86
N ILE A 49 -10.42 12.90 -6.77
CA ILE A 49 -9.70 12.11 -5.78
C ILE A 49 -9.20 10.84 -6.46
N SER A 50 -7.89 10.68 -6.52
CA SER A 50 -7.21 9.59 -7.19
C SER A 50 -6.43 8.77 -6.18
N ILE A 51 -6.63 7.45 -6.19
CA ILE A 51 -5.98 6.51 -5.28
C ILE A 51 -5.14 5.55 -6.12
N PRO A 52 -3.84 5.78 -6.25
CA PRO A 52 -2.94 4.88 -6.96
C PRO A 52 -2.65 3.62 -6.16
N CYS A 53 -2.59 2.50 -6.89
CA CYS A 53 -2.05 1.24 -6.43
C CYS A 53 -0.73 0.99 -7.14
N GLY A 54 0.38 0.97 -6.40
CA GLY A 54 1.68 0.56 -6.94
C GLY A 54 2.31 1.52 -7.95
N PHE A 55 2.53 1.06 -9.18
CA PHE A 55 3.41 1.72 -10.16
C PHE A 55 2.96 3.08 -10.68
N LEU A 56 1.71 3.48 -10.49
CA LEU A 56 1.26 4.82 -10.90
C LEU A 56 2.08 5.94 -10.23
N LEU A 57 2.64 5.70 -9.05
CA LEU A 57 3.53 6.64 -8.36
C LEU A 57 4.76 7.06 -9.21
N PHE A 58 5.12 6.26 -10.19
CA PHE A 58 6.26 6.52 -11.09
C PHE A 58 5.85 7.06 -12.47
N HIS A 59 4.57 7.36 -12.66
CA HIS A 59 4.10 7.95 -13.92
C HIS A 59 4.63 9.38 -14.05
N ASN A 60 5.05 9.78 -15.26
CA ASN A 60 5.60 11.11 -15.51
C ASN A 60 4.62 12.22 -15.12
N ASP A 61 3.35 12.02 -15.39
CA ASP A 61 2.28 12.98 -15.13
C ASP A 61 1.59 12.74 -13.78
N PHE A 62 2.21 11.98 -12.88
CA PHE A 62 1.62 11.70 -11.56
C PHE A 62 1.21 12.97 -10.80
N ASN A 63 2.00 14.01 -10.91
CA ASN A 63 1.80 15.28 -10.21
C ASN A 63 0.54 16.07 -10.66
N VAL A 64 -0.11 15.69 -11.77
CA VAL A 64 -1.35 16.34 -12.21
C VAL A 64 -2.56 15.82 -11.42
N LEU A 65 -2.43 14.68 -10.75
CA LEU A 65 -3.50 14.04 -9.99
C LEU A 65 -3.64 14.63 -8.60
N ASN A 66 -4.88 14.71 -8.13
CA ASN A 66 -5.18 14.94 -6.71
C ASN A 66 -5.11 13.60 -5.95
N VAL A 67 -3.97 13.33 -5.33
CA VAL A 67 -3.69 12.05 -4.64
C VAL A 67 -3.55 12.29 -3.14
N PRO A 68 -4.63 12.21 -2.36
CA PRO A 68 -4.53 12.23 -0.90
C PRO A 68 -4.04 10.89 -0.32
N TYR A 69 -4.33 9.79 -0.98
CA TYR A 69 -4.05 8.43 -0.50
C TYR A 69 -3.39 7.57 -1.57
N ALA A 70 -2.49 6.66 -1.16
CA ALA A 70 -1.91 5.65 -2.03
C ALA A 70 -1.88 4.28 -1.35
N LEU A 71 -2.08 3.21 -2.12
CA LEU A 71 -2.15 1.84 -1.63
C LEU A 71 -0.92 1.03 -2.06
N LEU A 72 -0.18 0.49 -1.10
CA LEU A 72 0.95 -0.43 -1.32
C LEU A 72 0.72 -1.68 -0.48
N ILE A 73 -0.20 -2.53 -0.94
CA ILE A 73 -0.73 -3.65 -0.17
C ILE A 73 0.07 -4.96 -0.28
N GLU A 74 1.19 -4.94 -1.00
CA GLU A 74 2.05 -6.12 -1.14
C GLU A 74 2.67 -6.52 0.20
N THR A 75 2.57 -7.81 0.53
CA THR A 75 3.10 -8.36 1.78
C THR A 75 4.61 -8.47 1.73
N TYR A 76 5.27 -8.11 2.85
CA TYR A 76 6.73 -8.18 3.03
C TYR A 76 7.54 -7.49 1.93
N TYR A 77 6.94 -6.60 1.16
CA TYR A 77 7.56 -6.01 -0.02
C TYR A 77 8.87 -5.28 0.28
N PHE A 78 8.93 -4.59 1.42
CA PHE A 78 10.09 -3.79 1.83
C PHE A 78 11.15 -4.55 2.64
N TYR A 79 10.93 -5.82 2.90
CA TYR A 79 11.92 -6.64 3.61
C TYR A 79 13.00 -7.16 2.66
N PRO A 80 14.29 -7.06 3.04
CA PRO A 80 15.40 -7.52 2.19
C PRO A 80 15.45 -9.05 2.07
N PHE A 81 14.78 -9.79 2.96
CA PHE A 81 14.86 -11.25 3.08
C PHE A 81 13.59 -11.97 2.65
N THR A 82 12.73 -11.34 1.86
CA THR A 82 11.45 -11.95 1.48
C THR A 82 11.63 -13.17 0.57
N ARG A 83 10.60 -14.01 0.54
CA ARG A 83 10.52 -15.17 -0.37
C ARG A 83 10.75 -14.76 -1.83
N LEU A 84 10.27 -13.59 -2.23
CA LEU A 84 10.52 -12.99 -3.53
C LEU A 84 12.01 -12.78 -3.82
N ASN A 85 12.79 -12.39 -2.80
CA ASN A 85 14.23 -12.20 -2.92
C ASN A 85 15.01 -13.50 -2.82
N ARG A 86 14.52 -14.49 -2.07
CA ARG A 86 15.26 -15.74 -1.80
C ARG A 86 15.43 -16.61 -3.05
N ASN A 87 14.39 -16.68 -3.90
CA ASN A 87 14.37 -17.52 -5.10
C ASN A 87 14.57 -16.72 -6.40
N ALA A 88 14.77 -15.41 -6.32
CA ALA A 88 14.96 -14.60 -7.50
C ALA A 88 16.39 -14.75 -8.04
N THR A 89 16.52 -14.80 -9.37
CA THR A 89 17.82 -14.70 -10.05
C THR A 89 18.52 -13.38 -9.71
N PRO A 90 19.85 -13.31 -9.78
CA PRO A 90 20.59 -12.08 -9.47
C PRO A 90 20.06 -10.83 -10.19
N PRO A 91 19.77 -10.83 -11.50
CA PRO A 91 19.22 -9.66 -12.18
C PRO A 91 17.87 -9.22 -11.61
N ARG A 92 16.99 -10.19 -11.27
CA ARG A 92 15.68 -9.91 -10.68
C ARG A 92 15.80 -9.32 -9.27
N LYS A 93 16.76 -9.76 -8.47
CA LYS A 93 17.05 -9.18 -7.15
C LYS A 93 17.47 -7.71 -7.26
N ILE A 94 18.36 -7.39 -8.22
CA ILE A 94 18.81 -6.02 -8.47
C ILE A 94 17.62 -5.14 -8.88
N SER A 95 16.77 -5.63 -9.77
CA SER A 95 15.58 -4.89 -10.21
C SER A 95 14.60 -4.63 -9.07
N LEU A 96 14.33 -5.64 -8.24
CA LEU A 96 13.45 -5.51 -7.07
C LEU A 96 14.00 -4.50 -6.07
N ASN A 97 15.30 -4.54 -5.77
CA ASN A 97 15.93 -3.59 -4.86
C ASN A 97 15.83 -2.15 -5.38
N LYS A 98 16.02 -1.94 -6.68
CA LYS A 98 15.85 -0.61 -7.30
C LYS A 98 14.41 -0.10 -7.16
N ILE A 99 13.42 -0.94 -7.44
CA ILE A 99 12.01 -0.59 -7.30
C ILE A 99 11.68 -0.27 -5.84
N GLN A 100 12.14 -1.07 -4.88
CA GLN A 100 11.94 -0.81 -3.46
C GLN A 100 12.56 0.53 -3.03
N GLN A 101 13.75 0.86 -3.53
CA GLN A 101 14.39 2.15 -3.27
C GLN A 101 13.59 3.31 -3.87
N GLN A 102 13.07 3.14 -5.08
CA GLN A 102 12.20 4.14 -5.72
C GLN A 102 10.93 4.38 -4.91
N TYR A 103 10.24 3.33 -4.45
CA TYR A 103 9.08 3.48 -3.57
C TYR A 103 9.43 4.20 -2.26
N ARG A 104 10.55 3.86 -1.62
CA ARG A 104 11.01 4.56 -0.41
C ARG A 104 11.28 6.04 -0.68
N HIS A 105 11.83 6.34 -1.84
CA HIS A 105 12.06 7.72 -2.28
C HIS A 105 10.73 8.46 -2.47
N GLU A 106 9.77 7.88 -3.22
CA GLU A 106 8.46 8.51 -3.46
C GLU A 106 7.66 8.71 -2.17
N ILE A 107 7.66 7.73 -1.26
CA ILE A 107 7.03 7.87 0.06
C ILE A 107 7.66 9.03 0.85
N SER A 108 8.97 9.22 0.73
CA SER A 108 9.68 10.28 1.44
C SER A 108 9.47 11.66 0.82
N LYS A 109 9.38 11.73 -0.50
CA LYS A 109 9.18 12.96 -1.27
C LYS A 109 7.76 13.49 -1.14
N ASN A 110 6.77 12.58 -1.07
CA ASN A 110 5.35 12.93 -1.09
C ASN A 110 4.77 12.90 0.34
N GLU A 111 5.23 13.80 1.22
CA GLU A 111 4.81 13.83 2.62
C GLU A 111 3.32 14.13 2.84
N LYS A 112 2.66 14.75 1.85
CA LYS A 112 1.23 15.06 1.89
C LYS A 112 0.35 13.87 1.51
N ILE A 113 0.92 12.85 0.88
CA ILE A 113 0.21 11.63 0.53
C ILE A 113 0.28 10.67 1.71
N GLU A 114 -0.86 10.13 2.09
CA GLU A 114 -0.97 9.11 3.11
C GLU A 114 -0.91 7.73 2.48
N PHE A 115 0.11 6.96 2.84
CA PHE A 115 0.38 5.65 2.27
C PHE A 115 -0.21 4.54 3.14
N PHE A 116 -1.14 3.79 2.58
CA PHE A 116 -1.69 2.59 3.22
C PHE A 116 -0.87 1.38 2.78
N ILE A 117 -0.14 0.82 3.72
CA ILE A 117 0.86 -0.22 3.46
C ILE A 117 0.50 -1.47 4.27
N ASN A 118 0.72 -2.66 3.67
CA ASN A 118 0.47 -3.90 4.38
C ASN A 118 1.26 -3.98 5.69
N LEU A 119 0.59 -4.34 6.78
CA LEU A 119 1.16 -4.43 8.13
C LEU A 119 2.40 -5.32 8.22
N SER A 120 2.51 -6.32 7.33
CA SER A 120 3.70 -7.16 7.26
C SER A 120 5.01 -6.39 6.97
N ASN A 121 4.93 -5.15 6.50
CA ASN A 121 6.09 -4.29 6.25
C ASN A 121 6.53 -3.47 7.47
N TYR A 122 5.81 -3.54 8.57
CA TYR A 122 6.25 -2.98 9.85
C TYR A 122 7.29 -3.91 10.51
N PRO A 123 8.38 -3.42 11.11
CA PRO A 123 8.81 -2.02 11.26
C PRO A 123 9.81 -1.52 10.19
N VAL A 124 10.05 -2.30 9.10
CA VAL A 124 11.10 -1.99 8.11
C VAL A 124 10.87 -0.65 7.38
N LEU A 125 9.62 -0.24 7.28
CA LEU A 125 9.24 1.03 6.70
C LEU A 125 8.36 1.77 7.72
N PHE A 126 8.89 2.79 8.36
CA PHE A 126 8.16 3.58 9.36
C PHE A 126 8.32 5.07 9.10
N LYS A 127 7.19 5.76 8.84
CA LYS A 127 7.11 7.21 8.64
C LYS A 127 5.77 7.76 9.12
N LYS A 128 5.69 9.08 9.34
CA LYS A 128 4.49 9.76 9.83
C LYS A 128 3.28 9.57 8.90
N ASN A 129 3.51 9.60 7.59
CA ASN A 129 2.49 9.48 6.55
C ASN A 129 2.22 8.02 6.12
N ILE A 130 2.64 7.03 6.92
CA ILE A 130 2.38 5.61 6.69
C ILE A 130 1.31 5.12 7.66
N PHE A 131 0.33 4.43 7.10
CA PHE A 131 -0.76 3.74 7.77
C PHE A 131 -0.71 2.26 7.42
N TYR A 132 -0.76 1.40 8.43
CA TYR A 132 -0.66 -0.04 8.21
C TYR A 132 -2.03 -0.67 8.14
N VAL A 133 -2.29 -1.32 7.01
CA VAL A 133 -3.49 -2.11 6.77
C VAL A 133 -3.15 -3.59 6.78
N TYR A 134 -4.06 -4.41 7.28
CA TYR A 134 -3.94 -5.84 7.19
C TYR A 134 -4.66 -6.33 5.93
N LYS A 135 -3.92 -6.98 5.05
CA LYS A 135 -4.49 -7.76 3.95
C LYS A 135 -4.28 -9.22 4.29
N ASP A 136 -5.35 -9.94 4.49
CA ASP A 136 -5.26 -11.39 4.52
C ASP A 136 -4.92 -11.89 3.12
N ILE A 137 -3.91 -12.75 3.03
CA ILE A 137 -3.69 -13.53 1.81
C ILE A 137 -4.64 -14.70 1.98
N PRO A 138 -5.64 -14.87 1.09
CA PRO A 138 -6.47 -16.05 1.16
C PRO A 138 -5.57 -17.26 0.91
N ASP A 139 -5.08 -17.83 1.96
CA ASP A 139 -4.60 -19.20 1.95
C ASP A 139 -5.85 -20.06 2.09
N ASP A 140 -6.22 -20.76 1.02
CA ASP A 140 -7.36 -21.67 1.03
C ASP A 140 -7.26 -22.73 2.14
N SER A 141 -6.08 -22.92 2.72
CA SER A 141 -5.83 -23.76 3.88
C SER A 141 -6.18 -23.10 5.21
N LEU A 142 -6.31 -21.78 5.28
CA LEU A 142 -6.63 -21.00 6.47
C LEU A 142 -7.98 -20.28 6.30
N LYS A 143 -9.04 -21.01 5.96
CA LYS A 143 -10.42 -20.55 6.05
C LYS A 143 -10.81 -20.27 7.51
N ASN A 144 -10.15 -19.31 8.13
CA ASN A 144 -10.53 -18.81 9.43
C ASN A 144 -11.20 -17.45 9.27
N ASP A 145 -12.51 -17.48 9.07
CA ASP A 145 -13.43 -16.33 9.13
C ASP A 145 -13.20 -15.41 10.35
N PHE A 146 -12.43 -15.91 11.31
CA PHE A 146 -12.11 -15.21 12.54
C PHE A 146 -11.24 -13.96 12.31
N ILE A 147 -10.30 -13.96 11.36
CA ILE A 147 -9.44 -12.80 11.11
C ILE A 147 -10.20 -11.74 10.34
N SER A 148 -10.89 -12.12 9.26
CA SER A 148 -11.66 -11.19 8.43
C SER A 148 -12.80 -10.52 9.23
N ASN A 149 -13.51 -11.29 10.03
CA ASN A 149 -14.63 -10.76 10.85
C ASN A 149 -14.16 -9.88 12.00
N LYS A 150 -13.00 -10.17 12.59
CA LYS A 150 -12.50 -9.41 13.75
C LYS A 150 -11.74 -8.12 13.36
N PHE A 151 -11.19 -8.06 12.17
CA PHE A 151 -10.42 -6.90 11.72
C PHE A 151 -11.21 -5.96 10.79
N ASN A 152 -12.47 -6.28 10.42
CA ASN A 152 -13.30 -5.49 9.51
C ASN A 152 -12.50 -4.95 8.31
N CYS A 153 -11.65 -5.78 7.75
CA CYS A 153 -10.92 -5.46 6.54
C CYS A 153 -11.81 -5.84 5.35
N TYR A 154 -12.50 -4.87 4.81
CA TYR A 154 -13.21 -4.96 3.53
C TYR A 154 -12.34 -4.39 2.44
#